data_c27ce1d3c2fa8b3093f2ac76fe48aad6
#
_entry.id   c27ce1d3c2fa8b3093f2ac76fe48aad6
#
_cell.length_a   1.000
_cell.length_b   1.000
_cell.length_c   1.000
_cell.angle_alpha   90.00
_cell.angle_beta   90.00
_cell.angle_gamma   90.00
#
_symmetry.space_group_name_H-M   'P 1'
#
loop_
_entity.id
_entity.type
_entity.pdbx_description
1 polymer ?
#
loop_
_entity_poly.entity_id
_entity_poly.type
_entity_poly.pdbx_seq_one_letter_code
_entity_poly.pdbx_strand_id
1 'polypeptide(L)'
;MLNSKIPIIDIRTPAEWVETGIVEDSITIMFWDEKGGYNIEAFLTELNKKVDTKKPFALICRTGSRTSIVADFLAKKLNYDVVNVLGGIVYLKAMKLKTVPYGKQ
;
A
#
# COMPACT_ATOMS: atom_id res chain seq x y z
N MET A 1 14.87 -1.54 4.06
CA MET A 1 13.78 -0.72 3.56
C MET A 1 12.83 -0.25 4.64
N LEU A 2 12.40 -1.15 5.50
CA LEU A 2 11.46 -0.77 6.54
C LEU A 2 12.09 0.16 7.57
N ASN A 3 13.40 0.10 7.71
CA ASN A 3 14.11 1.00 8.61
C ASN A 3 14.43 2.35 7.98
N SER A 4 14.11 2.52 6.71
CA SER A 4 14.45 3.74 5.98
C SER A 4 13.46 4.86 6.17
N LYS A 5 12.41 4.62 6.93
CA LYS A 5 11.35 5.61 7.18
C LYS A 5 10.55 5.97 5.93
N ILE A 6 10.60 5.13 4.92
CA ILE A 6 9.74 5.29 3.76
C ILE A 6 8.33 4.88 4.15
N PRO A 7 7.32 5.72 3.92
CA PRO A 7 5.95 5.34 4.22
C PRO A 7 5.52 4.13 3.40
N ILE A 8 4.74 3.26 4.01
CA ILE A 8 4.19 2.07 3.33
C ILE A 8 2.69 2.26 3.20
N ILE A 9 2.21 2.19 1.96
CA ILE A 9 0.78 2.36 1.67
C ILE A 9 0.21 0.98 1.34
N ASP A 10 -0.75 0.55 2.15
CA ASP A 10 -1.44 -0.73 1.94
C ASP A 10 -2.68 -0.48 1.09
N ILE A 11 -2.64 -0.93 -0.17
CA ILE A 11 -3.71 -0.63 -1.13
C ILE A 11 -4.75 -1.73 -1.24
N ARG A 12 -4.74 -2.67 -0.30
CA ARG A 12 -5.72 -3.76 -0.27
C ARG A 12 -7.10 -3.26 0.14
N THR A 13 -8.05 -4.17 0.28
CA THR A 13 -9.41 -3.83 0.72
C THR A 13 -9.52 -3.88 2.23
N PRO A 14 -10.52 -3.20 2.82
CA PRO A 14 -10.74 -3.29 4.27
C PRO A 14 -10.95 -4.73 4.76
N ALA A 15 -11.61 -5.58 3.98
CA ALA A 15 -11.79 -6.98 4.39
C ALA A 15 -10.43 -7.67 4.53
N GLU A 16 -9.50 -7.40 3.65
CA GLU A 16 -8.17 -7.98 3.74
C GLU A 16 -7.39 -7.44 4.93
N TRP A 17 -7.53 -6.15 5.23
CA TRP A 17 -6.87 -5.57 6.40
C TRP A 17 -7.36 -6.21 7.69
N VAL A 18 -8.65 -6.47 7.76
CA VAL A 18 -9.23 -7.13 8.94
C VAL A 18 -8.74 -8.57 9.04
N GLU A 19 -8.68 -9.27 7.91
CA GLU A 19 -8.31 -10.68 7.88
C GLU A 19 -6.87 -10.92 8.34
N THR A 20 -5.93 -10.14 7.83
CA THR A 20 -4.51 -10.39 8.05
C THR A 20 -3.82 -9.39 8.96
N GLY A 21 -4.49 -8.30 9.30
CA GLY A 21 -3.84 -7.16 9.91
C GLY A 21 -3.06 -6.38 8.88
N ILE A 22 -2.36 -5.38 9.32
CA ILE A 22 -1.55 -4.50 8.47
C ILE A 22 -0.16 -4.41 9.04
N VAL A 23 0.79 -4.01 8.22
CA VAL A 23 2.15 -3.74 8.70
C VAL A 23 2.09 -2.57 9.67
N GLU A 24 2.79 -2.67 10.78
CA GLU A 24 2.81 -1.61 11.78
C GLU A 24 3.21 -0.29 11.14
N ASP A 25 2.46 0.76 11.42
CA ASP A 25 2.69 2.12 10.90
C ASP A 25 2.42 2.28 9.41
N SER A 26 1.86 1.26 8.74
CA SER A 26 1.46 1.44 7.36
C SER A 26 0.19 2.28 7.27
N ILE A 27 0.00 2.91 6.10
CA ILE A 27 -1.16 3.75 5.83
C ILE A 27 -2.07 2.97 4.91
N THR A 28 -3.36 2.86 5.26
CA THR A 28 -4.31 2.09 4.48
C THR A 28 -5.08 3.01 3.55
N ILE A 29 -4.94 2.79 2.24
CA ILE A 29 -5.69 3.52 1.22
C ILE A 29 -6.07 2.50 0.15
N MET A 30 -7.34 2.12 0.11
CA MET A 30 -7.82 1.13 -0.85
C MET A 30 -7.74 1.69 -2.27
N PHE A 31 -7.21 0.90 -3.22
CA PHE A 31 -7.20 1.30 -4.62
C PHE A 31 -8.39 0.70 -5.36
N TRP A 32 -8.56 -0.64 -5.30
CA TRP A 32 -9.71 -1.30 -5.89
C TRP A 32 -10.69 -1.67 -4.79
N ASP A 33 -11.98 -1.48 -5.04
CA ASP A 33 -13.00 -1.97 -4.13
C ASP A 33 -13.20 -3.47 -4.33
N GLU A 34 -14.12 -4.05 -3.56
CA GLU A 34 -14.31 -5.50 -3.58
C GLU A 34 -14.94 -5.99 -4.88
N LYS A 35 -15.47 -5.09 -5.67
CA LYS A 35 -16.04 -5.42 -6.97
C LYS A 35 -15.06 -5.13 -8.12
N GLY A 36 -13.85 -4.72 -7.79
CA GLY A 36 -12.84 -4.41 -8.78
C GLY A 36 -12.92 -3.00 -9.35
N GLY A 37 -13.80 -2.17 -8.82
CA GLY A 37 -13.89 -0.78 -9.24
C GLY A 37 -12.82 0.08 -8.59
N TYR A 38 -12.49 1.18 -9.22
CA TYR A 38 -11.49 2.08 -8.68
C TYR A 38 -11.78 3.51 -9.10
N ASN A 39 -11.23 4.46 -8.33
CA ASN A 39 -11.34 5.88 -8.64
C ASN A 39 -9.96 6.49 -8.41
N ILE A 40 -9.26 6.78 -9.49
CA ILE A 40 -7.89 7.27 -9.41
C ILE A 40 -7.84 8.61 -8.69
N GLU A 41 -8.78 9.51 -8.99
CA GLU A 41 -8.77 10.83 -8.35
C GLU A 41 -8.95 10.73 -6.84
N ALA A 42 -9.87 9.87 -6.40
CA ALA A 42 -10.09 9.68 -4.97
C ALA A 42 -8.86 9.09 -4.32
N PHE A 43 -8.23 8.10 -4.96
CA PHE A 43 -7.02 7.49 -4.45
C PHE A 43 -5.90 8.53 -4.31
N LEU A 44 -5.69 9.33 -5.34
CA LEU A 44 -4.63 10.34 -5.32
C LEU A 44 -4.89 11.43 -4.28
N THR A 45 -6.15 11.80 -4.10
CA THR A 45 -6.51 12.78 -3.07
C THR A 45 -6.12 12.28 -1.69
N GLU A 46 -6.46 11.02 -1.38
CA GLU A 46 -6.10 10.44 -0.10
C GLU A 46 -4.60 10.27 0.05
N LEU A 47 -3.94 9.83 -1.02
CA LEU A 47 -2.50 9.63 -0.99
C LEU A 47 -1.78 10.95 -0.68
N ASN A 48 -2.16 12.01 -1.38
CA ASN A 48 -1.50 13.30 -1.21
C ASN A 48 -1.80 13.96 0.13
N LYS A 49 -2.91 13.58 0.77
CA LYS A 49 -3.19 14.05 2.13
C LYS A 49 -2.30 13.38 3.16
N LYS A 50 -1.90 12.14 2.90
CA LYS A 50 -1.26 11.31 3.93
C LYS A 50 0.23 11.17 3.77
N VAL A 51 0.75 11.35 2.56
CA VAL A 51 2.18 11.28 2.33
C VAL A 51 2.62 12.41 1.40
N ASP A 52 3.91 12.72 1.48
CA ASP A 52 4.51 13.68 0.56
C ASP A 52 4.96 12.89 -0.69
N THR A 53 4.19 13.02 -1.75
CA THR A 53 4.45 12.26 -2.98
C THR A 53 5.69 12.75 -3.74
N LYS A 54 6.32 13.83 -3.27
CA LYS A 54 7.60 14.27 -3.81
C LYS A 54 8.75 13.44 -3.27
N LYS A 55 8.50 12.59 -2.28
CA LYS A 55 9.49 11.72 -1.66
C LYS A 55 9.11 10.28 -1.92
N PRO A 56 10.08 9.35 -1.80
CA PRO A 56 9.78 7.93 -2.03
C PRO A 56 8.75 7.39 -1.07
N PHE A 57 7.91 6.49 -1.56
CA PHE A 57 6.99 5.73 -0.72
C PHE A 57 6.81 4.35 -1.32
N ALA A 58 6.36 3.41 -0.50
CA ALA A 58 6.21 2.02 -0.91
C ALA A 58 4.74 1.64 -0.96
N LEU A 59 4.40 0.74 -1.86
CA LEU A 59 3.05 0.17 -1.95
C LEU A 59 3.11 -1.30 -1.59
N ILE A 60 2.10 -1.77 -0.87
CA ILE A 60 1.98 -3.17 -0.50
C ILE A 60 0.57 -3.66 -0.80
N CYS A 61 0.47 -4.89 -1.31
CA CYS A 61 -0.81 -5.58 -1.43
C CYS A 61 -0.61 -7.00 -0.91
N ARG A 62 -1.44 -7.95 -1.34
CA ARG A 62 -1.32 -9.31 -0.81
C ARG A 62 -0.05 -9.99 -1.30
N THR A 63 0.18 -10.02 -2.59
CA THR A 63 1.31 -10.75 -3.19
C THR A 63 2.21 -9.89 -4.05
N GLY A 64 1.88 -8.63 -4.25
CA GLY A 64 2.67 -7.72 -5.09
C GLY A 64 2.13 -7.52 -6.49
N SER A 65 1.16 -8.33 -6.93
CA SER A 65 0.66 -8.20 -8.30
C SER A 65 -0.17 -6.95 -8.50
N ARG A 66 -1.01 -6.60 -7.54
CA ARG A 66 -1.82 -5.39 -7.65
C ARG A 66 -0.96 -4.14 -7.56
N THR A 67 0.01 -4.13 -6.65
CA THR A 67 0.88 -2.97 -6.50
C THR A 67 1.78 -2.77 -7.70
N SER A 68 2.11 -3.85 -8.42
CA SER A 68 2.89 -3.76 -9.64
C SER A 68 2.20 -2.85 -10.66
N ILE A 69 0.89 -3.03 -10.81
CA ILE A 69 0.10 -2.24 -11.76
C ILE A 69 0.01 -0.79 -11.30
N VAL A 70 -0.30 -0.57 -10.02
CA VAL A 70 -0.47 0.78 -9.49
C VAL A 70 0.86 1.52 -9.46
N ALA A 71 1.93 0.85 -9.04
CA ALA A 71 3.24 1.48 -8.98
C ALA A 71 3.72 1.90 -10.37
N ASP A 72 3.48 1.05 -11.37
CA ASP A 72 3.85 1.38 -12.74
C ASP A 72 3.10 2.63 -13.23
N PHE A 73 1.80 2.69 -12.94
CA PHE A 73 1.01 3.85 -13.30
C PHE A 73 1.54 5.13 -12.62
N LEU A 74 1.76 5.08 -11.33
CA LEU A 74 2.21 6.25 -10.59
C LEU A 74 3.59 6.72 -11.04
N ALA A 75 4.48 5.77 -11.30
CA ALA A 75 5.83 6.12 -11.74
C ALA A 75 5.84 6.72 -13.13
N LYS A 76 5.09 6.13 -14.07
CA LYS A 76 5.16 6.53 -15.47
C LYS A 76 4.29 7.73 -15.79
N LYS A 77 3.12 7.82 -15.17
CA LYS A 77 2.17 8.90 -15.50
C LYS A 77 2.33 10.11 -14.61
N LEU A 78 2.75 9.91 -13.36
CA LEU A 78 2.85 11.01 -12.40
C LEU A 78 4.27 11.25 -11.92
N ASN A 79 5.20 10.43 -12.39
CA ASN A 79 6.62 10.57 -12.07
C ASN A 79 6.89 10.49 -10.55
N TYR A 80 6.09 9.69 -9.85
CA TYR A 80 6.31 9.45 -8.43
C TYR A 80 7.40 8.40 -8.22
N ASP A 81 8.12 8.52 -7.11
CA ASP A 81 9.16 7.56 -6.74
C ASP A 81 8.53 6.47 -5.87
N VAL A 82 8.06 5.42 -6.52
CA VAL A 82 7.26 4.37 -5.88
C VAL A 82 8.04 3.07 -5.82
N VAL A 83 8.08 2.47 -4.63
CA VAL A 83 8.69 1.16 -4.41
C VAL A 83 7.57 0.12 -4.29
N ASN A 84 7.61 -0.91 -5.13
CA ASN A 84 6.67 -2.02 -5.01
C ASN A 84 7.27 -3.06 -4.08
N VAL A 85 6.56 -3.37 -2.98
CA VAL A 85 7.02 -4.41 -2.05
C VAL A 85 6.71 -5.76 -2.68
N LEU A 86 7.73 -6.38 -3.25
CA LEU A 86 7.58 -7.67 -3.92
C LEU A 86 7.13 -8.74 -2.93
N GLY A 87 6.18 -9.56 -3.36
CA GLY A 87 5.62 -10.59 -2.50
C GLY A 87 4.56 -10.08 -1.54
N GLY A 88 4.40 -8.76 -1.40
CA GLY A 88 3.34 -8.17 -0.61
C GLY A 88 3.36 -8.60 0.85
N ILE A 89 2.20 -8.52 1.50
CA ILE A 89 2.11 -8.83 2.92
C ILE A 89 2.33 -10.32 3.20
N VAL A 90 2.03 -11.18 2.23
CA VAL A 90 2.29 -12.62 2.39
C VAL A 90 3.79 -12.85 2.60
N TYR A 91 4.61 -12.19 1.79
CA TYR A 91 6.06 -12.30 1.92
C TYR A 91 6.54 -11.72 3.25
N LEU A 92 6.03 -10.55 3.62
CA LEU A 92 6.47 -9.89 4.86
C LEU A 92 6.10 -10.71 6.09
N LYS A 93 4.93 -11.36 6.09
CA LYS A 93 4.54 -12.23 7.19
C LYS A 93 5.43 -13.46 7.25
N ALA A 94 5.81 -14.00 6.10
CA ALA A 94 6.75 -15.13 6.06
C ALA A 94 8.12 -14.73 6.62
N MET A 95 8.49 -13.46 6.47
CA MET A 95 9.73 -12.94 7.03
C MET A 95 9.56 -12.49 8.47
N LYS A 96 8.41 -12.78 9.08
CA LYS A 96 8.10 -12.47 10.48
C LYS A 96 8.10 -10.99 10.78
N LEU A 97 7.77 -10.17 9.79
CA LEU A 97 7.62 -8.75 10.02
C LEU A 97 6.38 -8.51 10.87
N LYS A 98 6.46 -7.54 11.75
CA LYS A 98 5.37 -7.26 12.68
C LYS A 98 4.15 -6.71 11.95
N THR A 99 2.99 -7.33 12.17
CA THR A 99 1.70 -6.80 11.73
C THR A 99 0.85 -6.52 12.96
N VAL A 100 -0.11 -5.62 12.80
CA VAL A 100 -1.02 -5.26 13.87
C VAL A 100 -2.45 -5.41 13.38
N PRO A 101 -3.42 -5.67 14.29
CA PRO A 101 -4.81 -5.77 13.87
C PRO A 101 -5.31 -4.44 13.32
N TYR A 102 -6.05 -4.52 12.21
CA TYR A 102 -6.70 -3.35 11.65
C TYR A 102 -7.99 -3.09 12.43
N GLY A 103 -8.32 -1.81 12.59
CA GLY A 103 -9.55 -1.45 13.27
C GLY A 103 -9.42 -1.22 14.76
N LYS A 104 -8.19 -1.28 15.26
CA LYS A 104 -7.92 -1.02 16.67
C LYS A 104 -7.44 0.41 16.93
N GLN A 105 -7.47 1.20 15.91
CA GLN A 105 -7.05 2.59 16.02
C GLN A 105 -8.07 3.41 16.78
#